data_365132b2bb76e949822f09b1c8aa6d1e
#
_entry.id   365132b2bb76e949822f09b1c8aa6d1e
#
_cell.length_a   1.000
_cell.length_b   1.000
_cell.length_c   1.000
_cell.angle_alpha   90.00
_cell.angle_beta   90.00
_cell.angle_gamma   90.00
#
_symmetry.space_group_name_H-M   'P 1'
#
loop_
_entity.id
_entity.type
_entity.pdbx_description
1 polymer ?
#
loop_
_entity_poly.entity_id
_entity_poly.type
_entity_poly.pdbx_seq_one_letter_code
_entity_poly.pdbx_strand_id
1 'polypeptide(L)'
;MLKELIDKFYLEREKEKRRKDKGRIRFFISEAGKCPRMIFFRFKKVPAEEIEPERLRVFEEGEVIQQRILRHLLSLGIVRATEIQIPPQELITGRADAIVSFTDKTFSDLGIDLEEKIEPGIPYVLEIKSISGKINSKKLPLPDHINQLQLYLHYFKIKKGILLYLNKDTQEITEFVFDYDQNLVERVLNWFSKLKEKIESDVVPIRLADWPNNWQCQKCEFSEICKIAGEKEISWEKLKREIEKLEELSQ
;
A
#
# COMPACT_ATOMS: atom_id res chain seq x y z
N MET A 1 -27.10 16.48 10.70
CA MET A 1 -27.06 15.91 12.07
C MET A 1 -26.32 14.58 12.13
N LEU A 2 -26.88 13.41 11.73
CA LEU A 2 -26.15 12.11 11.83
C LEU A 2 -24.93 12.03 10.93
N LYS A 3 -25.01 12.52 9.69
CA LYS A 3 -23.85 12.61 8.78
C LYS A 3 -22.70 13.37 9.43
N GLU A 4 -22.97 14.54 9.97
CA GLU A 4 -21.96 15.40 10.59
C GLU A 4 -21.31 14.76 11.82
N LEU A 5 -22.09 14.03 12.62
CA LEU A 5 -21.55 13.27 13.76
C LEU A 5 -20.61 12.16 13.31
N ILE A 6 -20.98 11.41 12.27
CA ILE A 6 -20.18 10.35 11.71
C ILE A 6 -18.90 10.93 11.08
N ASP A 7 -19.01 12.00 10.29
CA ASP A 7 -17.86 12.64 9.66
C ASP A 7 -16.87 13.16 10.73
N LYS A 8 -17.38 13.82 11.77
CA LYS A 8 -16.58 14.30 12.89
C LYS A 8 -15.86 13.15 13.60
N PHE A 9 -16.53 12.02 13.85
CA PHE A 9 -15.91 10.84 14.44
C PHE A 9 -14.69 10.35 13.64
N TYR A 10 -14.81 10.24 12.32
CA TYR A 10 -13.70 9.83 11.45
C TYR A 10 -12.55 10.83 11.48
N LEU A 11 -12.84 12.13 11.40
CA LEU A 11 -11.82 13.17 11.44
C LEU A 11 -11.07 13.21 12.76
N GLU A 12 -11.76 13.11 13.90
CA GLU A 12 -11.10 13.08 15.21
C GLU A 12 -10.22 11.83 15.38
N ARG A 13 -10.68 10.67 14.92
CA ARG A 13 -9.90 9.43 14.92
C ARG A 13 -8.62 9.56 14.07
N GLU A 14 -8.72 10.18 12.91
CA GLU A 14 -7.57 10.43 12.04
C GLU A 14 -6.61 11.46 12.65
N LYS A 15 -7.11 12.55 13.24
CA LYS A 15 -6.29 13.53 13.97
C LYS A 15 -5.54 12.90 15.13
N GLU A 16 -6.19 12.01 15.88
CA GLU A 16 -5.54 11.29 16.97
C GLU A 16 -4.44 10.36 16.47
N LYS A 17 -4.68 9.63 15.36
CA LYS A 17 -3.69 8.78 14.70
C LYS A 17 -2.47 9.61 14.26
N ARG A 18 -2.68 10.75 13.62
CA ARG A 18 -1.60 11.66 13.20
C ARG A 18 -0.82 12.23 14.39
N ARG A 19 -1.47 12.56 15.49
CA ARG A 19 -0.80 13.01 16.72
C ARG A 19 0.09 11.94 17.35
N LYS A 20 -0.31 10.68 17.28
CA LYS A 20 0.46 9.54 17.79
C LYS A 20 1.61 9.12 16.86
N ASP A 21 1.62 9.59 15.62
CA ASP A 21 2.68 9.29 14.67
C ASP A 21 3.99 9.99 15.09
N LYS A 22 4.91 9.20 15.64
CA LYS A 22 6.26 9.67 16.02
C LYS A 22 7.18 9.94 14.82
N GLY A 23 6.67 9.72 13.61
CA GLY A 23 7.44 9.69 12.38
C GLY A 23 8.08 8.32 12.14
N ARG A 24 8.57 8.13 10.97
CA ARG A 24 9.10 6.85 10.53
C ARG A 24 10.55 6.97 10.06
N ILE A 25 11.27 5.89 10.20
CA ILE A 25 12.66 5.74 9.77
C ILE A 25 12.78 4.67 8.66
N ARG A 26 11.69 3.97 8.35
CA ARG A 26 11.64 2.88 7.35
C ARG A 26 10.52 3.12 6.37
N PHE A 27 10.68 2.57 5.17
CA PHE A 27 9.62 2.51 4.18
C PHE A 27 8.62 1.39 4.51
N PHE A 28 7.39 1.56 4.09
CA PHE A 28 6.43 0.47 4.09
C PHE A 28 6.51 -0.31 2.77
N ILE A 29 6.41 -1.64 2.85
CA ILE A 29 6.37 -2.49 1.65
C ILE A 29 5.26 -2.05 0.68
N SER A 30 4.11 -1.62 1.21
CA SER A 30 2.99 -1.09 0.41
C SER A 30 3.29 0.21 -0.35
N GLU A 31 4.45 0.81 -0.15
CA GLU A 31 4.90 2.00 -0.88
C GLU A 31 5.72 1.66 -2.14
N ALA A 32 5.99 0.38 -2.38
CA ALA A 32 6.68 -0.08 -3.58
C ALA A 32 5.93 0.34 -4.85
N GLY A 33 6.49 1.30 -5.60
CA GLY A 33 5.85 1.90 -6.79
C GLY A 33 4.96 3.11 -6.52
N LYS A 34 4.87 3.58 -5.29
CA LYS A 34 4.17 4.85 -4.97
C LYS A 34 5.04 6.07 -5.32
N CYS A 35 4.41 7.25 -5.38
CA CYS A 35 5.09 8.51 -5.69
C CYS A 35 6.24 8.77 -4.71
N PRO A 36 7.51 8.88 -5.20
CA PRO A 36 8.67 9.08 -4.32
C PRO A 36 8.61 10.41 -3.56
N ARG A 37 8.03 11.45 -4.17
CA ARG A 37 7.86 12.77 -3.54
C ARG A 37 6.87 12.73 -2.37
N MET A 38 5.75 12.02 -2.53
CA MET A 38 4.79 11.80 -1.46
C MET A 38 5.46 11.08 -0.26
N ILE A 39 6.25 10.05 -0.54
CA ILE A 39 6.99 9.31 0.49
C ILE A 39 8.01 10.22 1.18
N PHE A 40 8.77 11.02 0.42
CA PHE A 40 9.70 12.02 0.96
C PHE A 40 9.01 12.97 1.95
N PHE A 41 7.87 13.55 1.56
CA PHE A 41 7.12 14.47 2.42
C PHE A 41 6.63 13.81 3.72
N ARG A 42 6.23 12.55 3.66
CA ARG A 42 5.88 11.76 4.88
C ARG A 42 7.08 11.57 5.81
N PHE A 43 8.28 11.30 5.27
CA PHE A 43 9.50 11.22 6.07
C PHE A 43 9.87 12.54 6.71
N LYS A 44 9.71 13.66 6.00
CA LYS A 44 9.97 15.01 6.49
C LYS A 44 8.84 15.58 7.36
N LYS A 45 7.77 14.80 7.60
CA LYS A 45 6.59 15.22 8.38
C LYS A 45 5.98 16.53 7.89
N VAL A 46 5.97 16.71 6.58
CA VAL A 46 5.31 17.86 5.97
C VAL A 46 3.84 17.84 6.35
N PRO A 47 3.25 19.01 6.74
CA PRO A 47 1.82 19.09 6.97
C PRO A 47 1.03 18.57 5.76
N ALA A 48 0.15 17.63 6.01
CA ALA A 48 -0.69 17.03 4.99
C ALA A 48 -2.10 17.62 5.06
N GLU A 49 -2.74 17.79 3.92
CA GLU A 49 -4.14 18.16 3.85
C GLU A 49 -5.02 17.17 4.62
N GLU A 50 -6.14 17.65 5.13
CA GLU A 50 -7.11 16.77 5.78
C GLU A 50 -7.68 15.78 4.76
N ILE A 51 -7.80 14.52 5.20
CA ILE A 51 -8.45 13.49 4.40
C ILE A 51 -9.95 13.63 4.58
N GLU A 52 -10.68 13.66 3.48
CA GLU A 52 -12.14 13.71 3.51
C GLU A 52 -12.74 12.49 4.25
N PRO A 53 -13.79 12.68 5.07
CA PRO A 53 -14.42 11.59 5.82
C PRO A 53 -14.88 10.42 4.95
N GLU A 54 -15.36 10.69 3.74
CA GLU A 54 -15.74 9.69 2.75
C GLU A 54 -14.57 8.76 2.41
N ARG A 55 -13.38 9.32 2.27
CA ARG A 55 -12.17 8.55 1.97
C ARG A 55 -11.73 7.69 3.14
N LEU A 56 -11.87 8.19 4.36
CA LEU A 56 -11.59 7.42 5.58
C LEU A 56 -12.51 6.19 5.68
N ARG A 57 -13.79 6.36 5.34
CA ARG A 57 -14.76 5.23 5.25
C ARG A 57 -14.35 4.21 4.19
N VAL A 58 -13.87 4.66 3.03
CA VAL A 58 -13.38 3.76 1.96
C VAL A 58 -12.18 2.95 2.42
N PHE A 59 -11.30 3.52 3.25
CA PHE A 59 -10.17 2.77 3.82
C PHE A 59 -10.64 1.71 4.81
N GLU A 60 -11.53 2.09 5.72
CA GLU A 60 -12.11 1.14 6.70
C GLU A 60 -12.86 0.00 6.02
N GLU A 61 -13.63 0.27 4.97
CA GLU A 61 -14.29 -0.77 4.18
C GLU A 61 -13.29 -1.76 3.59
N GLY A 62 -12.11 -1.29 3.17
CA GLY A 62 -11.02 -2.16 2.72
C GLY A 62 -10.55 -3.13 3.79
N GLU A 63 -10.39 -2.65 5.03
CA GLU A 63 -10.00 -3.47 6.18
C GLU A 63 -11.09 -4.49 6.54
N VAL A 64 -12.36 -4.09 6.52
CA VAL A 64 -13.51 -4.98 6.78
C VAL A 64 -13.58 -6.12 5.75
N ILE A 65 -13.37 -5.80 4.47
CA ILE A 65 -13.35 -6.79 3.39
C ILE A 65 -12.22 -7.80 3.60
N GLN A 66 -11.01 -7.33 3.89
CA GLN A 66 -9.85 -8.19 4.16
C GLN A 66 -10.14 -9.15 5.31
N GLN A 67 -10.64 -8.64 6.44
CA GLN A 67 -11.01 -9.46 7.60
C GLN A 67 -12.11 -10.49 7.28
N ARG A 68 -13.09 -10.10 6.46
CA ARG A 68 -14.15 -11.02 6.02
C ARG A 68 -13.59 -12.18 5.21
N ILE A 69 -12.73 -11.90 4.21
CA ILE A 69 -12.09 -12.93 3.40
C ILE A 69 -11.22 -13.83 4.27
N LEU A 70 -10.38 -13.27 5.12
CA LEU A 70 -9.52 -14.04 6.01
C LEU A 70 -10.31 -14.96 6.92
N ARG A 71 -11.45 -14.52 7.45
CA ARG A 71 -12.35 -15.35 8.27
C ARG A 71 -12.88 -16.55 7.50
N HIS A 72 -13.27 -16.38 6.24
CA HIS A 72 -13.71 -17.49 5.40
C HIS A 72 -12.57 -18.48 5.14
N LEU A 73 -11.37 -17.99 4.81
CA LEU A 73 -10.21 -18.85 4.56
C LEU A 73 -9.75 -19.60 5.83
N LEU A 74 -9.89 -18.97 7.01
CA LEU A 74 -9.66 -19.64 8.30
C LEU A 74 -10.65 -20.77 8.52
N SER A 75 -11.93 -20.56 8.21
CA SER A 75 -12.96 -21.60 8.32
C SER A 75 -12.70 -22.79 7.39
N LEU A 76 -12.03 -22.57 6.26
CA LEU A 76 -11.60 -23.61 5.33
C LEU A 76 -10.32 -24.35 5.78
N GLY A 77 -9.68 -23.90 6.86
CA GLY A 77 -8.48 -24.53 7.42
C GLY A 77 -7.20 -24.38 6.59
N ILE A 78 -7.18 -23.48 5.60
CA ILE A 78 -6.02 -23.27 4.71
C ILE A 78 -5.06 -22.19 5.19
N VAL A 79 -5.46 -21.37 6.16
CA VAL A 79 -4.62 -20.30 6.70
C VAL A 79 -3.65 -20.85 7.73
N ARG A 80 -2.36 -20.53 7.58
CA ARG A 80 -1.29 -20.91 8.51
C ARG A 80 -0.95 -19.80 9.48
N ALA A 81 -0.98 -18.55 9.01
CA ALA A 81 -0.75 -17.37 9.82
C ALA A 81 -1.43 -16.15 9.19
N THR A 82 -1.81 -15.17 9.99
CA THR A 82 -2.38 -13.88 9.55
C THR A 82 -1.57 -12.72 10.09
N GLU A 83 -1.62 -11.57 9.41
CA GLU A 83 -1.03 -10.31 9.88
C GLU A 83 0.46 -10.46 10.23
N ILE A 84 1.23 -11.12 9.34
CA ILE A 84 2.61 -11.54 9.62
C ILE A 84 3.57 -10.40 9.30
N GLN A 85 4.24 -9.89 10.32
CA GLN A 85 5.30 -8.91 10.19
C GLN A 85 6.52 -9.54 9.51
N ILE A 86 7.12 -8.85 8.52
CA ILE A 86 8.41 -9.29 7.99
C ILE A 86 9.49 -9.26 9.08
N PRO A 87 10.54 -10.10 8.98
CA PRO A 87 11.68 -10.03 9.88
C PRO A 87 12.24 -8.61 9.94
N PRO A 88 12.78 -8.16 11.08
CA PRO A 88 13.32 -6.81 11.24
C PRO A 88 14.34 -6.47 10.14
N GLN A 89 14.15 -5.32 9.48
CA GLN A 89 15.01 -4.79 8.44
C GLN A 89 15.28 -3.31 8.70
N GLU A 90 16.43 -2.79 8.25
CA GLU A 90 16.76 -1.37 8.40
C GLU A 90 15.99 -0.47 7.44
N LEU A 91 15.82 -0.92 6.20
CA LEU A 91 15.26 -0.10 5.10
C LEU A 91 13.74 -0.13 5.06
N ILE A 92 13.15 -1.31 5.24
CA ILE A 92 11.74 -1.60 4.94
C ILE A 92 11.06 -2.25 6.14
N THR A 93 9.76 -2.00 6.28
CA THR A 93 8.86 -2.72 7.17
C THR A 93 7.56 -3.04 6.46
N GLY A 94 6.87 -4.07 6.89
CA GLY A 94 5.59 -4.45 6.31
C GLY A 94 4.98 -5.66 6.97
N ARG A 95 3.70 -5.85 6.75
CA ARG A 95 2.91 -6.93 7.31
C ARG A 95 2.05 -7.51 6.21
N ALA A 96 2.25 -8.80 5.90
CA ALA A 96 1.44 -9.52 4.92
C ALA A 96 0.11 -9.96 5.53
N ASP A 97 -0.92 -10.06 4.72
CA ASP A 97 -2.26 -10.39 5.17
C ASP A 97 -2.34 -11.83 5.70
N ALA A 98 -1.79 -12.80 4.96
CA ALA A 98 -1.74 -14.18 5.41
C ALA A 98 -0.62 -15.00 4.75
N ILE A 99 -0.31 -16.14 5.37
CA ILE A 99 0.34 -17.28 4.74
C ILE A 99 -0.70 -18.40 4.68
N VAL A 100 -0.91 -18.95 3.49
CA VAL A 100 -1.85 -20.04 3.25
C VAL A 100 -1.12 -21.26 2.69
N SER A 101 -1.69 -22.44 2.89
CA SER A 101 -1.24 -23.65 2.19
C SER A 101 -2.42 -24.58 1.95
N PHE A 102 -2.37 -25.31 0.86
CA PHE A 102 -3.40 -26.21 0.41
C PHE A 102 -2.95 -27.66 0.57
N THR A 103 -3.90 -28.57 0.72
CA THR A 103 -3.66 -30.00 0.70
C THR A 103 -4.57 -30.62 -0.36
N ASP A 104 -4.21 -31.79 -0.88
CA ASP A 104 -5.08 -32.52 -1.81
C ASP A 104 -6.49 -32.73 -1.22
N LYS A 105 -6.55 -32.97 0.10
CA LYS A 105 -7.80 -33.11 0.83
C LYS A 105 -8.65 -31.83 0.79
N THR A 106 -8.04 -30.66 0.85
CA THR A 106 -8.76 -29.37 0.79
C THR A 106 -9.61 -29.26 -0.48
N PHE A 107 -9.07 -29.70 -1.60
CA PHE A 107 -9.74 -29.61 -2.89
C PHE A 107 -10.74 -30.76 -3.09
N SER A 108 -10.36 -32.00 -2.74
CA SER A 108 -11.25 -33.15 -2.87
C SER A 108 -12.51 -33.04 -2.01
N ASP A 109 -12.38 -32.54 -0.77
CA ASP A 109 -13.52 -32.35 0.13
C ASP A 109 -14.50 -31.27 -0.38
N LEU A 110 -14.01 -30.31 -1.18
CA LEU A 110 -14.82 -29.24 -1.78
C LEU A 110 -15.27 -29.55 -3.21
N GLY A 111 -14.83 -30.68 -3.80
CA GLY A 111 -15.13 -31.03 -5.19
C GLY A 111 -14.55 -30.03 -6.20
N ILE A 112 -13.42 -29.40 -5.87
CA ILE A 112 -12.73 -28.41 -6.70
C ILE A 112 -11.50 -29.07 -7.32
N ASP A 113 -11.36 -28.98 -8.64
CA ASP A 113 -10.16 -29.42 -9.34
C ASP A 113 -9.01 -28.43 -9.06
N LEU A 114 -7.84 -28.98 -8.75
CA LEU A 114 -6.62 -28.19 -8.59
C LEU A 114 -6.24 -27.55 -9.92
N GLU A 115 -6.13 -26.22 -9.91
CA GLU A 115 -5.50 -25.54 -11.04
C GLU A 115 -3.99 -25.89 -11.09
N GLU A 116 -3.44 -26.06 -12.28
CA GLU A 116 -2.01 -26.40 -12.50
C GLU A 116 -1.02 -25.46 -11.77
N LYS A 117 -1.47 -24.26 -11.40
CA LYS A 117 -0.65 -23.26 -10.73
C LYS A 117 -0.54 -23.41 -9.22
N ILE A 118 -1.40 -24.23 -8.60
CA ILE A 118 -1.45 -24.45 -7.16
C ILE A 118 -0.79 -25.78 -6.83
N GLU A 119 0.28 -25.72 -6.03
CA GLU A 119 1.01 -26.89 -5.57
C GLU A 119 0.61 -27.24 -4.14
N PRO A 120 0.08 -28.44 -3.86
CA PRO A 120 -0.25 -28.87 -2.52
C PRO A 120 0.99 -28.94 -1.61
N GLY A 121 0.79 -28.66 -0.33
CA GLY A 121 1.84 -28.81 0.68
C GLY A 121 2.83 -27.68 0.81
N ILE A 122 2.87 -26.73 -0.14
CA ILE A 122 3.77 -25.58 -0.04
C ILE A 122 3.03 -24.33 0.49
N PRO A 123 3.75 -23.39 1.15
CA PRO A 123 3.19 -22.12 1.60
C PRO A 123 3.11 -21.10 0.46
N TYR A 124 2.07 -20.29 0.50
CA TYR A 124 1.87 -19.10 -0.35
C TYR A 124 1.69 -17.88 0.54
N VAL A 125 2.31 -16.76 0.16
CA VAL A 125 1.93 -15.46 0.72
C VAL A 125 0.64 -15.01 0.04
N LEU A 126 -0.36 -14.67 0.82
CA LEU A 126 -1.62 -14.10 0.34
C LEU A 126 -1.66 -12.61 0.64
N GLU A 127 -1.93 -11.81 -0.38
CA GLU A 127 -2.21 -10.38 -0.28
C GLU A 127 -3.59 -10.10 -0.84
N ILE A 128 -4.46 -9.49 -0.04
CA ILE A 128 -5.86 -9.22 -0.35
C ILE A 128 -6.04 -7.74 -0.71
N LYS A 129 -6.67 -7.46 -1.83
CA LYS A 129 -6.94 -6.11 -2.29
C LYS A 129 -8.42 -5.91 -2.59
N SER A 130 -9.02 -4.90 -2.00
CA SER A 130 -10.35 -4.44 -2.39
C SER A 130 -10.23 -3.33 -3.44
N ILE A 131 -10.96 -3.46 -4.53
CA ILE A 131 -10.99 -2.49 -5.63
C ILE A 131 -12.42 -1.99 -5.88
N SER A 132 -12.55 -0.78 -6.42
CA SER A 132 -13.86 -0.30 -6.91
C SER A 132 -14.11 -0.75 -8.34
N GLY A 133 -15.37 -0.87 -8.76
CA GLY A 133 -15.78 -1.23 -10.11
C GLY A 133 -15.28 -0.26 -11.21
N LYS A 134 -14.75 0.90 -10.83
CA LYS A 134 -14.10 1.83 -11.76
C LYS A 134 -12.74 1.33 -12.26
N ILE A 135 -12.12 0.38 -11.56
CA ILE A 135 -10.86 -0.23 -12.00
C ILE A 135 -11.21 -1.28 -13.06
N ASN A 136 -10.72 -1.06 -14.27
CA ASN A 136 -10.87 -2.03 -15.34
C ASN A 136 -10.16 -3.34 -14.95
N SER A 137 -10.91 -4.43 -14.82
CA SER A 137 -10.39 -5.76 -14.46
C SER A 137 -9.29 -6.25 -15.41
N LYS A 138 -9.31 -5.82 -16.68
CA LYS A 138 -8.25 -6.12 -17.67
C LYS A 138 -6.89 -5.47 -17.34
N LYS A 139 -6.86 -4.50 -16.40
CA LYS A 139 -5.62 -3.87 -15.94
C LYS A 139 -5.06 -4.53 -14.68
N LEU A 140 -5.72 -5.54 -14.15
CA LEU A 140 -5.22 -6.32 -13.03
C LEU A 140 -4.22 -7.38 -13.53
N PRO A 141 -3.26 -7.76 -12.72
CA PRO A 141 -2.92 -7.19 -11.41
C PRO A 141 -2.15 -5.86 -11.53
N LEU A 142 -2.32 -4.97 -10.55
CA LEU A 142 -1.63 -3.69 -10.54
C LEU A 142 -0.14 -3.85 -10.21
N PRO A 143 0.77 -3.12 -10.91
CA PRO A 143 2.21 -3.28 -10.72
C PRO A 143 2.70 -3.03 -9.29
N ASP A 144 2.14 -2.05 -8.58
CA ASP A 144 2.50 -1.75 -7.20
C ASP A 144 2.08 -2.87 -6.22
N HIS A 145 0.98 -3.57 -6.50
CA HIS A 145 0.57 -4.74 -5.72
C HIS A 145 1.48 -5.95 -5.98
N ILE A 146 1.93 -6.13 -7.24
CA ILE A 146 2.93 -7.16 -7.57
C ILE A 146 4.24 -6.88 -6.82
N ASN A 147 4.74 -5.64 -6.87
CA ASN A 147 5.94 -5.24 -6.14
C ASN A 147 5.82 -5.53 -4.65
N GLN A 148 4.68 -5.22 -4.06
CA GLN A 148 4.39 -5.48 -2.65
C GLN A 148 4.44 -6.98 -2.34
N LEU A 149 3.76 -7.82 -3.11
CA LEU A 149 3.77 -9.27 -2.94
C LEU A 149 5.19 -9.84 -3.08
N GLN A 150 5.94 -9.43 -4.09
CA GLN A 150 7.30 -9.90 -4.34
C GLN A 150 8.27 -9.59 -3.19
N LEU A 151 8.12 -8.43 -2.55
CA LEU A 151 8.89 -8.11 -1.35
C LEU A 151 8.52 -9.02 -0.17
N TYR A 152 7.25 -9.35 0.02
CA TYR A 152 6.87 -10.32 1.04
C TYR A 152 7.45 -11.71 0.75
N LEU A 153 7.39 -12.19 -0.49
CA LEU A 153 8.00 -13.45 -0.90
C LEU A 153 9.49 -13.48 -0.56
N HIS A 154 10.20 -12.37 -0.85
CA HIS A 154 11.62 -12.22 -0.56
C HIS A 154 11.93 -12.35 0.94
N TYR A 155 11.23 -11.58 1.78
CA TYR A 155 11.53 -11.53 3.20
C TYR A 155 11.08 -12.78 3.97
N PHE A 156 9.99 -13.41 3.56
CA PHE A 156 9.56 -14.69 4.15
C PHE A 156 10.26 -15.90 3.54
N LYS A 157 11.06 -15.73 2.46
CA LYS A 157 11.70 -16.83 1.70
C LYS A 157 10.67 -17.85 1.19
N ILE A 158 9.49 -17.38 0.82
CA ILE A 158 8.43 -18.17 0.20
C ILE A 158 8.49 -17.96 -1.30
N LYS A 159 8.36 -19.05 -2.08
CA LYS A 159 8.55 -19.01 -3.53
C LYS A 159 7.32 -18.61 -4.32
N LYS A 160 6.14 -18.75 -3.74
CA LYS A 160 4.86 -18.50 -4.42
C LYS A 160 3.98 -17.56 -3.62
N GLY A 161 3.19 -16.75 -4.32
CA GLY A 161 2.25 -15.83 -3.71
C GLY A 161 0.98 -15.66 -4.52
N ILE A 162 -0.07 -15.21 -3.85
CA ILE A 162 -1.39 -15.00 -4.42
C ILE A 162 -1.79 -13.54 -4.17
N LEU A 163 -2.15 -12.82 -5.25
CA LEU A 163 -2.90 -11.58 -5.16
C LEU A 163 -4.37 -11.88 -5.36
N LEU A 164 -5.18 -11.62 -4.35
CA LEU A 164 -6.62 -11.79 -4.39
C LEU A 164 -7.30 -10.43 -4.40
N TYR A 165 -8.04 -10.14 -5.45
CA TYR A 165 -8.83 -8.91 -5.60
C TYR A 165 -10.30 -9.20 -5.33
N LEU A 166 -10.93 -8.35 -4.53
CA LEU A 166 -12.38 -8.31 -4.40
C LEU A 166 -12.90 -6.96 -4.90
N ASN A 167 -13.79 -7.00 -5.88
CA ASN A 167 -14.50 -5.82 -6.36
C ASN A 167 -15.59 -5.45 -5.36
N LYS A 168 -15.51 -4.25 -4.77
CA LYS A 168 -16.46 -3.78 -3.74
C LYS A 168 -17.90 -3.67 -4.26
N ASP A 169 -18.06 -3.35 -5.53
CA ASP A 169 -19.35 -3.05 -6.13
C ASP A 169 -20.05 -4.34 -6.62
N THR A 170 -19.31 -5.24 -7.28
CA THR A 170 -19.86 -6.48 -7.85
C THR A 170 -19.68 -7.71 -6.95
N GLN A 171 -18.82 -7.64 -5.94
CA GLN A 171 -18.39 -8.75 -5.08
C GLN A 171 -17.64 -9.87 -5.84
N GLU A 172 -17.24 -9.62 -7.08
CA GLU A 172 -16.45 -10.54 -7.87
C GLU A 172 -15.05 -10.68 -7.29
N ILE A 173 -14.56 -11.92 -7.24
CA ILE A 173 -13.21 -12.26 -6.81
C ILE A 173 -12.37 -12.61 -8.04
N THR A 174 -11.17 -12.05 -8.11
CA THR A 174 -10.18 -12.39 -9.12
C THR A 174 -8.85 -12.66 -8.43
N GLU A 175 -8.17 -13.74 -8.81
CA GLU A 175 -6.89 -14.09 -8.22
C GLU A 175 -5.78 -14.26 -9.25
N PHE A 176 -4.54 -14.05 -8.82
CA PHE A 176 -3.34 -14.19 -9.61
C PHE A 176 -2.27 -14.87 -8.79
N VAL A 177 -1.68 -15.94 -9.32
CA VAL A 177 -0.58 -16.66 -8.69
C VAL A 177 0.74 -16.20 -9.29
N PHE A 178 1.74 -15.95 -8.44
CA PHE A 178 3.05 -15.49 -8.84
C PHE A 178 4.14 -16.37 -8.24
N ASP A 179 5.16 -16.63 -9.04
CA ASP A 179 6.44 -17.11 -8.56
C ASP A 179 7.31 -15.94 -8.09
N TYR A 180 8.26 -16.21 -7.22
CA TYR A 180 9.24 -15.24 -6.77
C TYR A 180 10.14 -14.78 -7.93
N ASP A 181 10.22 -13.47 -8.14
CA ASP A 181 11.07 -12.81 -9.14
C ASP A 181 12.18 -12.00 -8.44
N GLN A 182 13.37 -12.58 -8.38
CA GLN A 182 14.54 -11.94 -7.78
C GLN A 182 14.88 -10.61 -8.48
N ASN A 183 14.82 -10.55 -9.81
CA ASN A 183 15.18 -9.36 -10.57
C ASN A 183 14.22 -8.20 -10.27
N LEU A 184 12.94 -8.50 -10.14
CA LEU A 184 11.95 -7.49 -9.75
C LEU A 184 12.23 -6.96 -8.33
N VAL A 185 12.48 -7.85 -7.39
CA VAL A 185 12.81 -7.49 -6.01
C VAL A 185 14.05 -6.60 -5.94
N GLU A 186 15.12 -6.96 -6.62
CA GLU A 186 16.36 -6.18 -6.67
C GLU A 186 16.11 -4.77 -7.22
N ARG A 187 15.32 -4.62 -8.28
CA ARG A 187 14.93 -3.31 -8.81
C ARG A 187 14.16 -2.48 -7.79
N VAL A 188 13.21 -3.09 -7.08
CA VAL A 188 12.38 -2.39 -6.09
C VAL A 188 13.22 -1.98 -4.87
N LEU A 189 14.08 -2.85 -4.37
CA LEU A 189 14.98 -2.55 -3.26
C LEU A 189 15.97 -1.43 -3.62
N ASN A 190 16.54 -1.46 -4.82
CA ASN A 190 17.41 -0.39 -5.32
C ASN A 190 16.66 0.95 -5.43
N TRP A 191 15.40 0.93 -5.85
CA TRP A 191 14.56 2.13 -5.88
C TRP A 191 14.35 2.71 -4.47
N PHE A 192 14.08 1.90 -3.46
CA PHE A 192 13.98 2.36 -2.07
C PHE A 192 15.31 2.90 -1.55
N SER A 193 16.44 2.25 -1.88
CA SER A 193 17.77 2.73 -1.47
C SER A 193 18.07 4.11 -2.05
N LYS A 194 17.81 4.33 -3.34
CA LYS A 194 17.95 5.65 -3.98
C LYS A 194 17.02 6.70 -3.38
N LEU A 195 15.82 6.32 -2.99
CA LEU A 195 14.90 7.23 -2.32
C LEU A 195 15.39 7.58 -0.91
N LYS A 196 15.97 6.61 -0.19
CA LYS A 196 16.61 6.83 1.11
C LYS A 196 17.75 7.84 1.01
N GLU A 197 18.64 7.68 0.03
CA GLU A 197 19.73 8.63 -0.24
C GLU A 197 19.20 10.07 -0.45
N LYS A 198 18.12 10.24 -1.23
CA LYS A 198 17.49 11.55 -1.41
C LYS A 198 16.92 12.14 -0.13
N ILE A 199 16.31 11.30 0.72
CA ILE A 199 15.76 11.73 2.01
C ILE A 199 16.89 12.16 2.96
N GLU A 200 17.98 11.41 3.01
CA GLU A 200 19.15 11.69 3.85
C GLU A 200 19.93 12.92 3.38
N SER A 201 20.01 13.15 2.08
CA SER A 201 20.67 14.32 1.47
C SER A 201 19.76 15.55 1.32
N ASP A 202 18.55 15.51 1.87
CA ASP A 202 17.59 16.62 1.80
C ASP A 202 17.27 17.08 0.36
N VAL A 203 17.15 16.11 -0.57
CA VAL A 203 16.78 16.36 -1.96
C VAL A 203 15.35 15.87 -2.20
N VAL A 204 14.42 16.78 -2.40
CA VAL A 204 13.03 16.47 -2.78
C VAL A 204 13.03 15.80 -4.16
N PRO A 205 12.46 14.61 -4.31
CA PRO A 205 12.44 13.89 -5.60
C PRO A 205 11.73 14.67 -6.70
N ILE A 206 12.04 14.33 -7.96
CA ILE A 206 11.31 14.81 -9.13
C ILE A 206 9.82 14.46 -9.02
N ARG A 207 8.96 15.35 -9.51
CA ARG A 207 7.51 15.14 -9.61
C ARG A 207 7.18 14.08 -10.65
N LEU A 208 6.07 13.36 -10.48
CA LEU A 208 5.57 12.45 -11.51
C LEU A 208 5.31 13.21 -12.82
N ALA A 209 5.74 12.65 -13.94
CA ALA A 209 5.72 13.32 -15.26
C ALA A 209 4.31 13.69 -15.72
N ASP A 210 3.32 12.89 -15.39
CA ASP A 210 1.92 13.07 -15.75
C ASP A 210 1.09 13.81 -14.67
N TRP A 211 1.75 14.53 -13.74
CA TRP A 211 1.06 15.40 -12.80
C TRP A 211 0.30 16.51 -13.54
N PRO A 212 -0.91 16.91 -13.13
CA PRO A 212 -1.70 16.41 -11.99
C PRO A 212 -2.58 15.20 -12.32
N ASN A 213 -2.52 14.69 -13.56
CA ASN A 213 -3.44 13.68 -14.11
C ASN A 213 -3.14 12.25 -13.62
N ASN A 214 -1.96 12.01 -13.04
CA ASN A 214 -1.67 10.72 -12.42
C ASN A 214 -2.69 10.41 -11.32
N TRP A 215 -3.18 9.18 -11.31
CA TRP A 215 -4.15 8.73 -10.30
C TRP A 215 -3.66 8.91 -8.86
N GLN A 216 -2.33 8.83 -8.61
CA GLN A 216 -1.74 9.08 -7.30
C GLN A 216 -1.79 10.56 -6.90
N CYS A 217 -1.84 11.47 -7.88
CA CYS A 217 -1.88 12.91 -7.66
C CYS A 217 -3.29 13.45 -7.39
N GLN A 218 -4.32 12.83 -7.99
CA GLN A 218 -5.70 13.32 -7.93
C GLN A 218 -6.26 13.45 -6.50
N LYS A 219 -5.74 12.66 -5.55
CA LYS A 219 -6.14 12.68 -4.14
C LYS A 219 -4.93 12.68 -3.21
N CYS A 220 -3.85 13.32 -3.64
CA CYS A 220 -2.62 13.38 -2.87
C CYS A 220 -2.74 14.45 -1.77
N GLU A 221 -2.50 14.06 -0.54
CA GLU A 221 -2.51 14.92 0.64
C GLU A 221 -1.41 16.01 0.65
N PHE A 222 -0.52 16.00 -0.36
CA PHE A 222 0.56 16.97 -0.53
C PHE A 222 0.46 17.71 -1.87
N SER A 223 -0.73 17.81 -2.45
CA SER A 223 -0.91 18.38 -3.80
C SER A 223 -0.39 19.80 -3.90
N GLU A 224 -0.75 20.68 -2.97
CA GLU A 224 -0.33 22.07 -2.97
C GLU A 224 1.18 22.23 -2.77
N ILE A 225 1.75 21.51 -1.80
CA ILE A 225 3.20 21.53 -1.58
C ILE A 225 3.98 20.98 -2.78
N CYS A 226 3.44 19.95 -3.43
CA CYS A 226 4.03 19.40 -4.65
C CYS A 226 4.00 20.41 -5.81
N LYS A 227 2.97 21.26 -5.89
CA LYS A 227 2.86 22.36 -6.86
C LYS A 227 3.94 23.40 -6.61
N ILE A 228 4.13 23.84 -5.36
CA ILE A 228 5.17 24.79 -4.95
C ILE A 228 6.57 24.25 -5.27
N ALA A 229 6.83 22.98 -4.98
CA ALA A 229 8.11 22.34 -5.26
C ALA A 229 8.47 22.29 -6.76
N GLY A 230 7.51 22.50 -7.66
CA GLY A 230 7.73 22.49 -9.11
C GLY A 230 7.99 21.08 -9.68
N GLU A 231 8.54 21.01 -10.89
CA GLU A 231 8.72 19.75 -11.61
C GLU A 231 10.00 19.02 -11.24
N LYS A 232 11.08 19.76 -11.07
CA LYS A 232 12.45 19.25 -10.89
C LYS A 232 12.73 18.87 -9.43
N GLU A 233 13.86 18.27 -9.21
CA GLU A 233 14.41 18.12 -7.87
C GLU A 233 14.72 19.50 -7.27
N ILE A 234 14.48 19.62 -5.98
CA ILE A 234 14.73 20.86 -5.23
C ILE A 234 15.31 20.49 -3.85
N SER A 235 16.19 21.33 -3.29
CA SER A 235 16.63 21.09 -1.92
C SER A 235 15.47 21.29 -0.94
N TRP A 236 15.40 20.47 0.07
CA TRP A 236 14.36 20.55 1.10
C TRP A 236 14.39 21.90 1.82
N GLU A 237 15.57 22.41 2.11
CA GLU A 237 15.77 23.71 2.74
C GLU A 237 15.16 24.86 1.92
N LYS A 238 15.35 24.83 0.59
CA LYS A 238 14.74 25.82 -0.30
C LYS A 238 13.22 25.72 -0.30
N LEU A 239 12.68 24.51 -0.43
CA LEU A 239 11.23 24.30 -0.43
C LEU A 239 10.59 24.73 0.90
N LYS A 240 11.24 24.45 2.03
CA LYS A 240 10.78 24.84 3.36
C LYS A 240 10.62 26.36 3.49
N ARG A 241 11.61 27.12 3.03
CA ARG A 241 11.53 28.59 2.99
C ARG A 241 10.39 29.11 2.10
N GLU A 242 10.10 28.43 1.00
CA GLU A 242 8.98 28.79 0.12
C GLU A 242 7.62 28.55 0.79
N ILE A 243 7.49 27.46 1.54
CA ILE A 243 6.30 27.14 2.32
C ILE A 243 6.08 28.19 3.43
N GLU A 244 7.12 28.49 4.22
CA GLU A 244 7.09 29.46 5.32
C GLU A 244 6.64 30.84 4.82
N LYS A 245 7.16 31.32 3.68
CA LYS A 245 6.73 32.57 3.08
C LYS A 245 5.24 32.62 2.71
N LEU A 246 4.70 31.50 2.22
CA LEU A 246 3.28 31.44 1.85
C LEU A 246 2.36 31.40 3.07
N GLU A 247 2.79 30.78 4.16
CA GLU A 247 2.07 30.79 5.44
C GLU A 247 2.02 32.21 6.06
N GLU A 248 3.14 32.96 5.99
CA GLU A 248 3.20 34.35 6.45
C GLU A 248 2.30 35.31 5.63
N LEU A 249 2.16 35.04 4.31
CA LEU A 249 1.28 35.85 3.44
C LEU A 249 -0.20 35.53 3.58
N SER A 250 -0.53 34.43 4.24
CA SER A 250 -1.91 33.95 4.42
C SER A 250 -2.52 34.34 5.78
N GLN A 251 -1.69 34.94 6.66
CA GLN A 251 -2.08 35.53 7.96
C GLN A 251 -2.33 37.01 7.83
#